data_dd819529341cf10ae327c7c6e3a4b6e8
#
_entry.id   dd819529341cf10ae327c7c6e3a4b6e8
#
_cell.length_a   1.000
_cell.length_b   1.000
_cell.length_c   1.000
_cell.angle_alpha   90.00
_cell.angle_beta   90.00
_cell.angle_gamma   90.00
#
_symmetry.space_group_name_H-M   'P 1'
#
loop_
_entity.id
_entity.type
_entity.pdbx_description
1 polymer ?
#
loop_
_entity_poly.entity_id
_entity_poly.type
_entity_poly.pdbx_seq_one_letter_code
_entity_poly.pdbx_strand_id
1 'polypeptide(L)'
;MLQNIEPMAFFDKCLRGTIWALNQVKSMVAEDTVFSVLYEKFLFWGILVGIITFAWMFYAMIRYRASIIPDTTEVDHIVVGSFPVDRHNTKVEVLFYVLPTIIVVWLVVLALASNTAVWVIPDEEEAFDIEVIGQQWFWEFEYKDELTYQDDSRVSGIDVVWGSNLTVQHTSNADATNMTVTVNGDSTTYGLDTIVGSTMIDTSFNRFVSASVSVEDAEGNELHRWGHIPINHKLSTAAGEHLIVPCDDEVVLNLFSHTSDYSELNSTYWGVQHSFWLPEWGVKEDLVPGLEGGTMMWFLPDDPGTFNIRCAEYCGLDHSKMIGYVDVVSPIQNGIEYCDADTGVKKEGGAN
;
A
#
# COMPACT_ATOMS: atom_id res chain seq x y z
N MET A 1 13.51 -6.93 54.32
CA MET A 1 14.18 -7.56 53.19
C MET A 1 13.43 -7.16 51.90
N LEU A 2 13.83 -6.03 51.35
CA LEU A 2 13.37 -5.59 50.04
C LEU A 2 14.50 -5.94 49.06
N GLN A 3 14.30 -7.05 48.30
CA GLN A 3 15.24 -7.42 47.28
C GLN A 3 15.23 -6.36 46.15
N ASN A 4 16.42 -5.89 45.85
CA ASN A 4 16.70 -5.00 44.72
C ASN A 4 16.24 -5.64 43.39
N ILE A 5 15.14 -5.17 42.82
CA ILE A 5 14.80 -5.44 41.44
C ILE A 5 15.67 -4.44 40.64
N GLU A 6 16.67 -4.95 39.94
CA GLU A 6 17.51 -4.15 39.07
C GLU A 6 16.64 -3.54 37.94
N PRO A 7 16.53 -2.22 37.88
CA PRO A 7 15.73 -1.54 36.86
C PRO A 7 16.19 -1.82 35.42
N MET A 8 17.48 -2.16 35.25
CA MET A 8 18.05 -2.48 33.94
C MET A 8 17.54 -3.80 33.35
N ALA A 9 17.27 -4.81 34.16
CA ALA A 9 16.77 -6.11 33.65
C ALA A 9 15.32 -6.02 33.17
N PHE A 10 14.51 -5.15 33.75
CA PHE A 10 13.14 -4.90 33.29
C PHE A 10 13.13 -4.13 31.97
N PHE A 11 13.98 -3.11 31.83
CA PHE A 11 14.13 -2.32 30.59
C PHE A 11 14.65 -3.17 29.43
N ASP A 12 15.65 -4.05 29.69
CA ASP A 12 16.22 -4.93 28.66
C ASP A 12 15.21 -5.97 28.20
N LYS A 13 14.35 -6.47 29.09
CA LYS A 13 13.27 -7.39 28.74
C LYS A 13 12.14 -6.72 27.94
N CYS A 14 11.81 -5.46 28.28
CA CYS A 14 10.88 -4.66 27.48
C CYS A 14 11.47 -4.34 26.10
N LEU A 15 12.75 -3.96 26.03
CA LEU A 15 13.43 -3.63 24.78
C LEU A 15 13.50 -4.85 23.84
N ARG A 16 13.86 -6.03 24.38
CA ARG A 16 13.86 -7.31 23.61
C ARG A 16 12.47 -7.73 23.19
N GLY A 17 11.45 -7.49 24.01
CA GLY A 17 10.04 -7.71 23.65
C GLY A 17 9.58 -6.78 22.53
N THR A 18 10.05 -5.53 22.56
CA THR A 18 9.74 -4.54 21.51
C THR A 18 10.47 -4.86 20.21
N ILE A 19 11.75 -5.27 20.27
CA ILE A 19 12.53 -5.70 19.09
C ILE A 19 11.94 -7.01 18.52
N TRP A 20 11.52 -7.94 19.37
CA TRP A 20 10.84 -9.14 18.91
C TRP A 20 9.50 -8.81 18.24
N ALA A 21 8.71 -7.89 18.80
CA ALA A 21 7.47 -7.41 18.22
C ALA A 21 7.70 -6.68 16.88
N LEU A 22 8.75 -5.85 16.78
CA LEU A 22 9.17 -5.17 15.56
C LEU A 22 9.61 -6.17 14.48
N ASN A 23 10.36 -7.21 14.85
CA ASN A 23 10.75 -8.27 13.90
C ASN A 23 9.56 -9.13 13.48
N GLN A 24 8.56 -9.35 14.35
CA GLN A 24 7.31 -10.00 13.97
C GLN A 24 6.50 -9.12 13.02
N VAL A 25 6.43 -7.81 13.25
CA VAL A 25 5.77 -6.85 12.35
C VAL A 25 6.50 -6.82 10.99
N LYS A 26 7.84 -6.82 10.98
CA LYS A 26 8.63 -6.85 9.73
C LYS A 26 8.45 -8.17 8.95
N SER A 27 8.24 -9.30 9.62
CA SER A 27 7.92 -10.58 8.97
C SER A 27 6.44 -10.72 8.56
N MET A 28 5.54 -9.90 9.13
CA MET A 28 4.12 -9.89 8.82
C MET A 28 3.76 -8.90 7.68
N VAL A 29 4.66 -7.95 7.38
CA VAL A 29 4.47 -6.98 6.29
C VAL A 29 4.53 -7.65 4.91
N ALA A 30 5.09 -8.86 4.80
CA ALA A 30 5.17 -9.62 3.55
C ALA A 30 3.90 -10.41 3.19
N GLU A 31 2.97 -10.62 4.12
CA GLU A 31 1.74 -11.41 3.87
C GLU A 31 0.45 -10.63 4.18
N ASP A 32 0.52 -9.61 5.05
CA ASP A 32 -0.65 -8.82 5.47
C ASP A 32 -0.25 -7.35 5.62
N THR A 33 -1.08 -6.44 5.17
CA THR A 33 -0.83 -5.01 5.40
C THR A 33 -0.72 -4.73 6.90
N VAL A 34 0.18 -3.83 7.29
CA VAL A 34 0.40 -3.42 8.69
C VAL A 34 -0.92 -3.08 9.40
N PHE A 35 -1.91 -2.60 8.63
CA PHE A 35 -3.24 -2.25 9.12
C PHE A 35 -4.16 -3.45 9.29
N SER A 36 -4.06 -4.50 8.47
CA SER A 36 -4.94 -5.67 8.57
C SER A 36 -4.77 -6.37 9.91
N VAL A 37 -3.54 -6.59 10.33
CA VAL A 37 -3.22 -7.22 11.63
C VAL A 37 -3.74 -6.40 12.80
N LEU A 38 -3.52 -5.08 12.77
CA LEU A 38 -4.01 -4.18 13.82
C LEU A 38 -5.54 -4.17 13.84
N TYR A 39 -6.18 -4.07 12.65
CA TYR A 39 -7.63 -4.07 12.48
C TYR A 39 -8.27 -5.36 13.02
N GLU A 40 -7.72 -6.53 12.72
CA GLU A 40 -8.24 -7.81 13.24
C GLU A 40 -8.24 -7.86 14.78
N LYS A 41 -7.17 -7.38 15.41
CA LYS A 41 -7.09 -7.34 16.88
C LYS A 41 -8.09 -6.35 17.47
N PHE A 42 -8.24 -5.17 16.88
CA PHE A 42 -9.26 -4.20 17.30
C PHE A 42 -10.66 -4.74 17.11
N LEU A 43 -10.93 -5.38 15.97
CA LEU A 43 -12.23 -5.97 15.65
C LEU A 43 -12.60 -7.08 16.64
N PHE A 44 -11.66 -7.99 16.93
CA PHE A 44 -11.87 -9.07 17.90
C PHE A 44 -12.27 -8.52 19.28
N TRP A 45 -11.49 -7.59 19.83
CA TRP A 45 -11.78 -7.01 21.14
C TRP A 45 -13.04 -6.15 21.12
N GLY A 46 -13.27 -5.40 20.05
CA GLY A 46 -14.47 -4.59 19.84
C GLY A 46 -15.75 -5.43 19.84
N ILE A 47 -15.74 -6.55 19.11
CA ILE A 47 -16.87 -7.49 19.08
C ILE A 47 -17.09 -8.12 20.46
N LEU A 48 -16.03 -8.57 21.13
CA LEU A 48 -16.14 -9.19 22.44
C LEU A 48 -16.75 -8.23 23.48
N VAL A 49 -16.22 -7.00 23.56
CA VAL A 49 -16.75 -5.94 24.45
C VAL A 49 -18.17 -5.58 24.06
N GLY A 50 -18.45 -5.46 22.75
CA GLY A 50 -19.79 -5.19 22.23
C GLY A 50 -20.80 -6.26 22.64
N ILE A 51 -20.50 -7.53 22.48
CA ILE A 51 -21.36 -8.64 22.90
C ILE A 51 -21.67 -8.56 24.40
N ILE A 52 -20.66 -8.37 25.24
CA ILE A 52 -20.83 -8.25 26.69
C ILE A 52 -21.74 -7.06 27.03
N THR A 53 -21.48 -5.91 26.43
CA THR A 53 -22.25 -4.68 26.68
C THR A 53 -23.70 -4.80 26.23
N PHE A 54 -23.94 -5.28 25.01
CA PHE A 54 -25.31 -5.45 24.49
C PHE A 54 -26.04 -6.55 25.22
N ALA A 55 -25.40 -7.67 25.56
CA ALA A 55 -26.03 -8.71 26.36
C ALA A 55 -26.51 -8.19 27.75
N TRP A 56 -25.64 -7.39 28.41
CA TRP A 56 -26.00 -6.73 29.66
C TRP A 56 -27.15 -5.75 29.49
N MET A 57 -27.12 -4.93 28.46
CA MET A 57 -28.15 -3.96 28.16
C MET A 57 -29.50 -4.65 27.89
N PHE A 58 -29.53 -5.67 27.02
CA PHE A 58 -30.76 -6.43 26.73
C PHE A 58 -31.29 -7.18 27.96
N TYR A 59 -30.40 -7.77 28.75
CA TYR A 59 -30.76 -8.38 30.02
C TYR A 59 -31.48 -7.35 30.94
N ALA A 60 -30.87 -6.17 31.10
CA ALA A 60 -31.47 -5.10 31.91
C ALA A 60 -32.85 -4.64 31.38
N MET A 61 -32.94 -4.44 30.06
CA MET A 61 -34.20 -4.04 29.42
C MET A 61 -35.33 -5.08 29.62
N ILE A 62 -35.00 -6.38 29.54
CA ILE A 62 -35.98 -7.46 29.72
C ILE A 62 -36.32 -7.65 31.21
N ARG A 63 -35.32 -7.64 32.06
CA ARG A 63 -35.45 -7.95 33.50
C ARG A 63 -36.18 -6.83 34.28
N TYR A 64 -35.93 -5.57 33.88
CA TYR A 64 -36.46 -4.39 34.58
C TYR A 64 -37.52 -3.62 33.77
N ARG A 65 -38.18 -4.27 32.82
CA ARG A 65 -39.29 -3.65 32.08
C ARG A 65 -40.47 -3.26 33.01
N ALA A 66 -41.17 -2.20 32.68
CA ALA A 66 -42.21 -1.56 33.53
C ALA A 66 -43.39 -2.46 33.97
N SER A 67 -43.62 -3.62 33.32
CA SER A 67 -44.68 -4.56 33.66
C SER A 67 -44.28 -5.64 34.69
N ILE A 68 -43.00 -5.66 35.10
CA ILE A 68 -42.55 -6.57 36.14
C ILE A 68 -42.56 -5.84 37.47
N ILE A 69 -43.35 -6.35 38.42
CA ILE A 69 -43.38 -5.83 39.80
C ILE A 69 -41.98 -6.12 40.39
N PRO A 70 -41.20 -5.09 40.78
CA PRO A 70 -39.91 -5.31 41.38
C PRO A 70 -40.07 -6.07 42.70
N ASP A 71 -39.19 -7.05 42.93
CA ASP A 71 -39.05 -7.69 44.21
C ASP A 71 -38.42 -6.68 45.18
N THR A 72 -39.19 -6.18 46.11
CA THR A 72 -38.77 -5.16 47.10
C THR A 72 -38.49 -5.77 48.48
N THR A 73 -38.50 -7.08 48.60
CA THR A 73 -38.34 -7.74 49.92
C THR A 73 -37.02 -7.52 50.59
N GLU A 74 -35.97 -7.20 49.83
CA GLU A 74 -34.62 -6.90 50.37
C GLU A 74 -34.24 -5.42 50.32
N VAL A 75 -35.14 -4.53 49.87
CA VAL A 75 -34.83 -3.11 49.63
C VAL A 75 -35.71 -2.15 50.46
N ASP A 76 -36.23 -2.59 51.61
CA ASP A 76 -37.02 -1.75 52.51
C ASP A 76 -36.30 -0.49 53.02
N HIS A 77 -35.00 -0.44 52.89
CA HIS A 77 -34.15 0.70 53.25
C HIS A 77 -34.05 1.75 52.13
N ILE A 78 -34.55 1.48 50.91
CA ILE A 78 -34.53 2.44 49.80
C ILE A 78 -35.75 3.33 49.85
N VAL A 79 -35.53 4.60 50.19
CA VAL A 79 -36.56 5.64 50.16
C VAL A 79 -36.51 6.37 48.81
N VAL A 80 -37.65 6.46 48.12
CA VAL A 80 -37.72 7.17 46.82
C VAL A 80 -37.28 8.62 47.00
N GLY A 81 -36.35 9.06 46.20
CA GLY A 81 -35.76 10.40 46.27
C GLY A 81 -34.56 10.55 47.23
N SER A 82 -34.20 9.50 47.96
CA SER A 82 -32.96 9.46 48.73
C SER A 82 -31.81 8.81 47.94
N PHE A 83 -30.58 9.23 48.23
CA PHE A 83 -29.42 8.55 47.67
C PHE A 83 -29.25 7.15 48.27
N PRO A 84 -28.88 6.12 47.48
CA PRO A 84 -28.62 4.80 48.00
C PRO A 84 -27.51 4.80 49.06
N VAL A 85 -27.64 3.98 50.09
CA VAL A 85 -26.65 3.87 51.18
C VAL A 85 -25.37 3.26 50.68
N ASP A 86 -25.47 2.23 49.84
CA ASP A 86 -24.34 1.57 49.21
C ASP A 86 -24.02 2.26 47.88
N ARG A 87 -23.10 3.22 47.92
CA ARG A 87 -22.71 4.02 46.76
C ARG A 87 -21.45 3.48 46.06
N HIS A 88 -20.69 2.63 46.74
CA HIS A 88 -19.39 2.19 46.31
C HIS A 88 -19.24 0.67 46.43
N ASN A 89 -18.74 0.08 45.35
CA ASN A 89 -18.22 -1.30 45.36
C ASN A 89 -16.82 -1.27 44.80
N THR A 90 -15.84 -1.09 45.68
CA THR A 90 -14.43 -0.93 45.29
C THR A 90 -13.91 -2.07 44.41
N LYS A 91 -14.40 -3.31 44.60
CA LYS A 91 -13.96 -4.44 43.76
C LYS A 91 -14.45 -4.30 42.33
N VAL A 92 -15.71 -3.91 42.15
CA VAL A 92 -16.30 -3.69 40.82
C VAL A 92 -15.67 -2.47 40.16
N GLU A 93 -15.48 -1.38 40.93
CA GLU A 93 -14.84 -0.17 40.44
C GLU A 93 -13.42 -0.44 39.95
N VAL A 94 -12.60 -1.13 40.75
CA VAL A 94 -11.24 -1.51 40.34
C VAL A 94 -11.24 -2.38 39.09
N LEU A 95 -12.17 -3.34 38.99
CA LEU A 95 -12.28 -4.18 37.80
C LEU A 95 -12.60 -3.35 36.53
N PHE A 96 -13.51 -2.40 36.64
CA PHE A 96 -13.87 -1.52 35.52
C PHE A 96 -12.78 -0.56 35.09
N TYR A 97 -11.83 -0.23 35.98
CA TYR A 97 -10.67 0.58 35.61
C TYR A 97 -9.52 -0.29 35.08
N VAL A 98 -9.19 -1.37 35.75
CA VAL A 98 -8.00 -2.19 35.44
C VAL A 98 -8.16 -2.96 34.14
N LEU A 99 -9.31 -3.61 33.94
CA LEU A 99 -9.52 -4.45 32.75
C LEU A 99 -9.49 -3.66 31.44
N PRO A 100 -10.24 -2.57 31.27
CA PRO A 100 -10.13 -1.75 30.07
C PRO A 100 -8.76 -1.11 29.88
N THR A 101 -8.11 -0.69 30.98
CA THR A 101 -6.77 -0.10 30.90
C THR A 101 -5.76 -1.10 30.35
N ILE A 102 -5.79 -2.36 30.78
CA ILE A 102 -4.91 -3.41 30.24
C ILE A 102 -5.13 -3.60 28.73
N ILE A 103 -6.40 -3.68 28.30
CA ILE A 103 -6.75 -3.81 26.87
C ILE A 103 -6.25 -2.61 26.08
N VAL A 104 -6.50 -1.39 26.56
CA VAL A 104 -6.08 -0.16 25.88
C VAL A 104 -4.57 -0.07 25.79
N VAL A 105 -3.83 -0.32 26.88
CA VAL A 105 -2.36 -0.30 26.87
C VAL A 105 -1.81 -1.32 25.87
N TRP A 106 -2.38 -2.52 25.83
CA TRP A 106 -1.98 -3.54 24.85
C TRP A 106 -2.24 -3.08 23.41
N LEU A 107 -3.43 -2.52 23.11
CA LEU A 107 -3.77 -1.99 21.78
C LEU A 107 -2.88 -0.79 21.40
N VAL A 108 -2.55 0.08 22.35
CA VAL A 108 -1.62 1.19 22.11
C VAL A 108 -0.22 0.70 21.73
N VAL A 109 0.28 -0.34 22.41
CA VAL A 109 1.59 -0.95 22.04
C VAL A 109 1.56 -1.51 20.62
N LEU A 110 0.49 -2.20 20.23
CA LEU A 110 0.33 -2.69 18.85
C LEU A 110 0.22 -1.54 17.85
N ALA A 111 -0.56 -0.50 18.17
CA ALA A 111 -0.71 0.66 17.30
C ALA A 111 0.61 1.42 17.11
N LEU A 112 1.41 1.57 18.16
CA LEU A 112 2.74 2.20 18.08
C LEU A 112 3.69 1.36 17.20
N ALA A 113 3.66 0.03 17.32
CA ALA A 113 4.47 -0.86 16.48
C ALA A 113 4.07 -0.73 15.00
N SER A 114 2.76 -0.75 14.69
CA SER A 114 2.26 -0.57 13.33
C SER A 114 2.60 0.83 12.78
N ASN A 115 2.44 1.86 13.61
CA ASN A 115 2.77 3.23 13.21
C ASN A 115 4.27 3.39 12.91
N THR A 116 5.14 2.78 13.71
CA THR A 116 6.60 2.83 13.49
C THR A 116 6.96 2.18 12.15
N ALA A 117 6.31 1.08 11.77
CA ALA A 117 6.56 0.42 10.49
C ALA A 117 6.23 1.29 9.28
N VAL A 118 5.24 2.18 9.39
CA VAL A 118 4.86 3.14 8.33
C VAL A 118 5.81 4.35 8.28
N TRP A 119 6.29 4.81 9.46
CA TRP A 119 7.10 6.04 9.56
C TRP A 119 8.60 5.80 9.45
N VAL A 120 9.07 4.55 9.49
CA VAL A 120 10.47 4.23 9.20
C VAL A 120 10.60 4.14 7.68
N ILE A 121 11.13 5.21 7.10
CA ILE A 121 11.40 5.29 5.67
C ILE A 121 12.59 4.36 5.36
N PRO A 122 12.50 3.56 4.27
CA PRO A 122 13.63 2.79 3.78
C PRO A 122 14.84 3.65 3.46
N ASP A 123 16.01 3.07 3.37
CA ASP A 123 17.21 3.77 2.93
C ASP A 123 17.04 4.16 1.45
N GLU A 124 17.17 5.45 1.15
CA GLU A 124 16.99 5.98 -0.21
C GLU A 124 17.98 5.35 -1.23
N GLU A 125 19.12 4.81 -0.76
CA GLU A 125 20.07 4.13 -1.65
C GLU A 125 19.63 2.71 -2.05
N GLU A 126 18.67 2.12 -1.31
CA GLU A 126 18.19 0.75 -1.52
C GLU A 126 16.75 0.71 -2.06
N ALA A 127 15.97 1.78 -1.91
CA ALA A 127 14.58 1.87 -2.35
C ALA A 127 14.45 2.40 -3.78
N PHE A 128 13.39 1.99 -4.46
CA PHE A 128 13.02 2.50 -5.79
C PHE A 128 12.35 3.85 -5.66
N ASP A 129 12.92 4.90 -6.23
CA ASP A 129 12.50 6.30 -6.02
C ASP A 129 11.71 6.87 -7.20
N ILE A 130 10.55 7.45 -6.88
CA ILE A 130 9.67 8.13 -7.83
C ILE A 130 9.20 9.46 -7.26
N GLU A 131 9.26 10.52 -8.05
CA GLU A 131 8.61 11.78 -7.75
C GLU A 131 7.18 11.78 -8.27
N VAL A 132 6.21 12.08 -7.40
CA VAL A 132 4.80 12.16 -7.73
C VAL A 132 4.34 13.61 -7.66
N ILE A 133 3.81 14.11 -8.75
CA ILE A 133 3.33 15.48 -8.84
C ILE A 133 1.80 15.47 -8.99
N GLY A 134 1.11 16.01 -7.99
CA GLY A 134 -0.33 16.22 -8.03
C GLY A 134 -0.67 17.53 -8.76
N GLN A 135 -1.46 17.41 -9.82
CA GLN A 135 -2.01 18.54 -10.56
C GLN A 135 -3.55 18.45 -10.58
N GLN A 136 -4.24 19.53 -10.95
CA GLN A 136 -5.70 19.52 -11.09
C GLN A 136 -6.08 19.01 -12.49
N TRP A 137 -6.55 17.77 -12.67
CA TRP A 137 -6.94 16.71 -11.74
C TRP A 137 -6.35 15.41 -12.25
N PHE A 138 -5.03 15.33 -12.26
CA PHE A 138 -4.26 14.19 -12.72
C PHE A 138 -2.95 14.05 -11.93
N TRP A 139 -2.28 12.92 -12.09
CA TRP A 139 -0.99 12.61 -11.50
C TRP A 139 0.08 12.56 -12.58
N GLU A 140 1.26 13.09 -12.28
CA GLU A 140 2.49 12.87 -13.04
C GLU A 140 3.48 12.10 -12.17
N PHE A 141 4.24 11.22 -12.80
CA PHE A 141 5.24 10.38 -12.16
C PHE A 141 6.58 10.59 -12.86
N GLU A 142 7.60 11.00 -12.15
CA GLU A 142 8.96 11.15 -12.67
C GLU A 142 9.87 10.13 -11.99
N TYR A 143 10.46 9.23 -12.77
CA TYR A 143 11.29 8.15 -12.29
C TYR A 143 12.68 8.65 -11.95
N LYS A 144 13.16 8.37 -10.75
CA LYS A 144 14.53 8.67 -10.34
C LYS A 144 15.44 7.46 -10.52
N ASP A 145 14.86 6.27 -10.66
CA ASP A 145 15.55 5.02 -10.95
C ASP A 145 15.12 4.42 -12.29
N GLU A 146 16.00 3.59 -12.86
CA GLU A 146 15.74 2.85 -14.08
C GLU A 146 14.97 1.56 -13.76
N LEU A 147 13.89 1.28 -14.47
CA LEU A 147 13.13 0.05 -14.33
C LEU A 147 13.07 -0.72 -15.64
N THR A 148 13.51 -1.96 -15.63
CA THR A 148 13.25 -2.92 -16.70
C THR A 148 12.44 -4.08 -16.12
N TYR A 149 11.34 -4.41 -16.76
CA TYR A 149 10.40 -5.39 -16.26
C TYR A 149 9.85 -6.30 -17.36
N GLN A 150 9.40 -7.45 -16.96
CA GLN A 150 8.72 -8.41 -17.82
C GLN A 150 7.61 -9.07 -17.04
N ASP A 151 6.41 -9.09 -17.61
CA ASP A 151 5.29 -9.87 -17.11
C ASP A 151 5.10 -11.05 -18.04
N ASP A 152 5.40 -12.25 -17.56
CA ASP A 152 5.53 -13.47 -18.37
C ASP A 152 4.38 -14.46 -18.14
N SER A 153 3.23 -13.96 -17.74
CA SER A 153 2.18 -14.80 -17.18
C SER A 153 1.56 -15.81 -18.16
N ARG A 154 1.61 -15.63 -19.48
CA ARG A 154 0.78 -16.44 -20.41
C ARG A 154 1.41 -16.82 -21.74
N VAL A 155 2.52 -16.25 -22.12
CA VAL A 155 3.13 -16.52 -23.44
C VAL A 155 4.57 -16.98 -23.30
N SER A 156 4.84 -18.23 -23.63
CA SER A 156 6.21 -18.71 -23.83
C SER A 156 6.67 -18.39 -25.23
N GLY A 157 7.89 -17.88 -25.41
CA GLY A 157 8.51 -17.71 -26.71
C GLY A 157 8.63 -16.27 -27.22
N ILE A 158 8.49 -15.31 -26.33
CA ILE A 158 8.92 -13.93 -26.58
C ILE A 158 10.21 -13.73 -25.82
N ASP A 159 11.22 -13.28 -26.53
CA ASP A 159 12.53 -12.95 -25.98
C ASP A 159 12.89 -11.52 -26.39
N VAL A 160 13.11 -10.67 -25.42
CA VAL A 160 13.45 -9.25 -25.62
C VAL A 160 14.89 -9.03 -25.19
N VAL A 161 15.74 -8.76 -26.16
CA VAL A 161 17.13 -8.41 -25.92
C VAL A 161 17.33 -6.93 -26.21
N TRP A 162 17.86 -6.22 -25.25
CA TRP A 162 18.07 -4.78 -25.35
C TRP A 162 19.52 -4.38 -25.01
N GLY A 163 19.94 -3.25 -25.60
CA GLY A 163 21.30 -2.72 -25.43
C GLY A 163 21.51 -1.54 -26.37
N SER A 164 22.30 -1.71 -27.42
CA SER A 164 22.42 -0.72 -28.50
C SER A 164 21.21 -0.73 -29.43
N ASN A 165 20.50 -1.86 -29.47
CA ASN A 165 19.27 -2.06 -30.21
C ASN A 165 18.29 -2.79 -29.30
N LEU A 166 16.99 -2.64 -29.59
CA LEU A 166 15.93 -3.47 -29.06
C LEU A 166 15.62 -4.54 -30.07
N THR A 167 15.86 -5.79 -29.71
CA THR A 167 15.60 -6.94 -30.57
C THR A 167 14.52 -7.80 -29.91
N VAL A 168 13.38 -7.94 -30.57
CA VAL A 168 12.28 -8.80 -30.12
C VAL A 168 12.24 -10.05 -30.98
N GLN A 169 12.38 -11.20 -30.35
CA GLN A 169 12.21 -12.50 -30.99
C GLN A 169 10.88 -13.09 -30.54
N HIS A 170 10.05 -13.47 -31.50
CA HIS A 170 8.79 -14.16 -31.25
C HIS A 170 8.82 -15.54 -31.89
N THR A 171 8.60 -16.57 -31.08
CA THR A 171 8.34 -17.92 -31.53
C THR A 171 6.83 -18.11 -31.56
N SER A 172 6.25 -18.54 -32.68
CA SER A 172 4.79 -18.59 -32.87
C SER A 172 4.06 -19.24 -31.69
N ASN A 173 3.18 -18.46 -31.05
CA ASN A 173 2.20 -18.94 -30.09
C ASN A 173 0.81 -18.86 -30.75
N ALA A 174 0.03 -19.92 -30.67
CA ALA A 174 -1.28 -20.03 -31.34
C ALA A 174 -2.30 -18.99 -30.82
N ASP A 175 -2.11 -18.46 -29.62
CA ASP A 175 -3.06 -17.55 -28.98
C ASP A 175 -2.71 -16.07 -29.20
N ALA A 176 -1.50 -15.75 -29.62
CA ALA A 176 -1.04 -14.39 -29.84
C ALA A 176 -1.37 -13.90 -31.26
N THR A 177 -2.05 -12.76 -31.38
CA THR A 177 -2.47 -12.20 -32.67
C THR A 177 -1.72 -10.92 -33.03
N ASN A 178 -1.45 -10.07 -32.05
CA ASN A 178 -0.78 -8.80 -32.27
C ASN A 178 0.38 -8.61 -31.30
N MET A 179 1.42 -7.95 -31.80
CA MET A 179 2.54 -7.47 -30.98
C MET A 179 2.75 -5.98 -31.27
N THR A 180 2.72 -5.16 -30.24
CA THR A 180 2.99 -3.73 -30.35
C THR A 180 4.33 -3.43 -29.70
N VAL A 181 5.22 -2.82 -30.44
CA VAL A 181 6.53 -2.33 -29.97
C VAL A 181 6.48 -0.82 -29.95
N THR A 182 6.72 -0.22 -28.79
CA THR A 182 6.75 1.21 -28.59
C THR A 182 8.15 1.64 -28.19
N VAL A 183 8.73 2.61 -28.84
CA VAL A 183 10.03 3.21 -28.50
C VAL A 183 9.89 4.71 -28.49
N ASN A 184 10.20 5.34 -27.38
CA ASN A 184 10.07 6.80 -27.21
C ASN A 184 8.69 7.38 -27.60
N GLY A 185 7.62 6.65 -27.28
CA GLY A 185 6.25 7.03 -27.61
C GLY A 185 5.79 6.65 -29.02
N ASP A 186 6.67 6.27 -29.91
CA ASP A 186 6.33 5.83 -31.27
C ASP A 186 5.99 4.33 -31.27
N SER A 187 4.74 3.99 -31.57
CA SER A 187 4.24 2.60 -31.55
C SER A 187 4.11 2.01 -32.93
N THR A 188 4.54 0.76 -33.07
CA THR A 188 4.35 -0.04 -34.28
C THR A 188 3.75 -1.39 -33.92
N THR A 189 2.62 -1.72 -34.55
CA THR A 189 1.92 -3.01 -34.34
C THR A 189 2.19 -3.97 -35.47
N TYR A 190 2.51 -5.21 -35.11
CA TYR A 190 2.80 -6.33 -35.99
C TYR A 190 1.73 -7.43 -35.80
N GLY A 191 1.10 -7.87 -36.91
CA GLY A 191 0.21 -9.04 -36.87
C GLY A 191 1.02 -10.33 -36.82
N LEU A 192 0.76 -11.14 -35.80
CA LEU A 192 1.52 -12.38 -35.55
C LEU A 192 1.02 -13.59 -36.34
N ASP A 193 -0.22 -13.57 -36.81
CA ASP A 193 -0.85 -14.61 -37.64
C ASP A 193 -0.20 -14.74 -39.03
N THR A 194 0.50 -13.71 -39.49
CA THR A 194 1.19 -13.73 -40.79
C THR A 194 2.64 -14.20 -40.68
N ILE A 195 3.13 -14.43 -39.47
CA ILE A 195 4.52 -14.73 -39.17
C ILE A 195 4.70 -16.27 -39.06
N VAL A 196 5.36 -16.85 -40.05
CA VAL A 196 5.76 -18.25 -40.02
C VAL A 196 7.21 -18.33 -39.56
N GLY A 197 7.45 -18.71 -38.32
CA GLY A 197 8.79 -18.84 -37.76
C GLY A 197 9.12 -17.72 -36.73
N SER A 198 10.37 -17.56 -36.37
CA SER A 198 10.81 -16.49 -35.47
C SER A 198 10.89 -15.16 -36.23
N THR A 199 10.19 -14.14 -35.72
CA THR A 199 10.37 -12.77 -36.20
C THR A 199 11.34 -12.06 -35.30
N MET A 200 12.29 -11.38 -35.91
CA MET A 200 13.25 -10.52 -35.26
C MET A 200 12.95 -9.08 -35.67
N ILE A 201 12.54 -8.27 -34.69
CA ILE A 201 12.37 -6.83 -34.85
C ILE A 201 13.60 -6.20 -34.23
N ASP A 202 14.33 -5.43 -35.05
CA ASP A 202 15.53 -4.73 -34.59
C ASP A 202 15.30 -3.22 -34.79
N THR A 203 15.29 -2.49 -33.68
CA THR A 203 15.15 -1.03 -33.69
C THR A 203 16.23 -0.39 -32.87
N SER A 204 16.70 0.78 -33.30
CA SER A 204 17.74 1.51 -32.56
C SER A 204 17.18 1.91 -31.19
N PHE A 205 17.91 1.55 -30.16
CA PHE A 205 17.53 1.75 -28.76
C PHE A 205 18.73 2.14 -27.94
N ASN A 206 18.52 2.89 -26.88
CA ASN A 206 19.52 3.12 -25.86
C ASN A 206 18.85 3.28 -24.49
N ARG A 207 19.60 3.03 -23.42
CA ARG A 207 19.08 3.04 -22.03
C ARG A 207 18.44 4.35 -21.55
N PHE A 208 18.51 5.42 -22.32
CA PHE A 208 17.90 6.72 -21.97
C PHE A 208 16.54 6.92 -22.65
N VAL A 209 16.03 5.91 -23.31
CA VAL A 209 14.78 5.97 -24.08
C VAL A 209 13.83 4.92 -23.54
N SER A 210 12.59 5.31 -23.27
CA SER A 210 11.55 4.37 -22.87
C SER A 210 11.19 3.44 -24.03
N ALA A 211 10.96 2.16 -23.70
CA ALA A 211 10.47 1.19 -24.65
C ALA A 211 9.51 0.22 -23.99
N SER A 212 8.56 -0.30 -24.76
CA SER A 212 7.67 -1.37 -24.31
C SER A 212 7.33 -2.33 -25.46
N VAL A 213 7.08 -3.57 -25.08
CA VAL A 213 6.57 -4.61 -25.97
C VAL A 213 5.34 -5.19 -25.30
N SER A 214 4.19 -5.15 -25.99
CA SER A 214 2.98 -5.81 -25.54
C SER A 214 2.51 -6.83 -26.59
N VAL A 215 1.97 -7.95 -26.14
CA VAL A 215 1.42 -9.00 -27.00
C VAL A 215 0.02 -9.30 -26.58
N GLU A 216 -0.90 -9.31 -27.54
CA GLU A 216 -2.32 -9.45 -27.32
C GLU A 216 -2.91 -10.64 -28.08
N ASP A 217 -3.99 -11.23 -27.53
CA ASP A 217 -4.82 -12.20 -28.22
C ASP A 217 -5.81 -11.53 -29.20
N ALA A 218 -6.68 -12.35 -29.83
CA ALA A 218 -7.69 -11.86 -30.76
C ALA A 218 -8.80 -11.04 -30.08
N GLU A 219 -9.00 -11.22 -28.79
CA GLU A 219 -9.95 -10.52 -27.96
C GLU A 219 -9.39 -9.21 -27.38
N GLY A 220 -8.09 -8.95 -27.56
CA GLY A 220 -7.38 -7.78 -27.05
C GLY A 220 -6.93 -7.92 -25.60
N ASN A 221 -6.87 -9.14 -25.07
CA ASN A 221 -6.28 -9.36 -23.75
C ASN A 221 -4.75 -9.38 -23.87
N GLU A 222 -4.07 -8.69 -22.97
CA GLU A 222 -2.62 -8.70 -22.88
C GLU A 222 -2.14 -10.08 -22.40
N LEU A 223 -1.25 -10.68 -23.16
CA LEU A 223 -0.66 -12.00 -22.89
C LEU A 223 0.77 -11.90 -22.37
N HIS A 224 1.50 -10.87 -22.79
CA HIS A 224 2.88 -10.63 -22.42
C HIS A 224 3.17 -9.14 -22.48
N ARG A 225 3.96 -8.68 -21.53
CA ARG A 225 4.41 -7.28 -21.45
C ARG A 225 5.86 -7.23 -21.02
N TRP A 226 6.65 -6.50 -21.76
CA TRP A 226 8.00 -6.11 -21.40
C TRP A 226 8.10 -4.60 -21.46
N GLY A 227 8.90 -3.99 -20.57
CA GLY A 227 9.09 -2.56 -20.59
C GLY A 227 10.43 -2.12 -20.02
N HIS A 228 10.86 -0.96 -20.48
CA HIS A 228 12.03 -0.25 -19.97
C HIS A 228 11.68 1.21 -19.77
N ILE A 229 11.86 1.69 -18.54
CA ILE A 229 11.62 3.06 -18.11
C ILE A 229 12.97 3.63 -17.68
N PRO A 230 13.52 4.61 -18.40
CA PRO A 230 14.78 5.24 -18.03
C PRO A 230 14.62 6.27 -16.92
N ILE A 231 15.71 6.63 -16.27
CA ILE A 231 15.77 7.73 -15.31
C ILE A 231 15.28 9.04 -15.94
N ASN A 232 14.53 9.84 -15.16
CA ASN A 232 13.88 11.09 -15.55
C ASN A 232 12.74 10.91 -16.60
N HIS A 233 12.30 9.69 -16.83
CA HIS A 233 11.09 9.47 -17.64
C HIS A 233 9.85 9.91 -16.87
N LYS A 234 8.88 10.47 -17.60
CA LYS A 234 7.63 10.95 -17.04
C LYS A 234 6.45 10.18 -17.61
N LEU A 235 5.58 9.72 -16.73
CA LEU A 235 4.28 9.17 -17.07
C LEU A 235 3.18 10.09 -16.52
N SER A 236 2.02 10.12 -17.16
CA SER A 236 0.92 10.97 -16.74
C SER A 236 -0.44 10.30 -16.88
N THR A 237 -1.23 10.34 -15.81
CA THR A 237 -2.62 9.83 -15.89
C THR A 237 -3.51 10.65 -16.79
N ALA A 238 -3.12 11.89 -17.14
CA ALA A 238 -3.81 12.69 -18.16
C ALA A 238 -3.63 12.10 -19.57
N ALA A 239 -2.54 11.39 -19.83
CA ALA A 239 -2.30 10.62 -21.06
C ALA A 239 -2.91 9.22 -21.02
N GLY A 240 -3.54 8.82 -19.91
CA GLY A 240 -4.05 7.46 -19.69
C GLY A 240 -2.98 6.47 -19.28
N GLU A 241 -1.80 6.94 -18.85
CA GLU A 241 -0.70 6.10 -18.41
C GLU A 241 -0.83 5.75 -16.93
N HIS A 242 -0.28 4.60 -16.54
CA HIS A 242 -0.25 4.12 -15.18
C HIS A 242 1.11 4.38 -14.52
N LEU A 243 1.12 4.50 -13.20
CA LEU A 243 2.33 4.38 -12.41
C LEU A 243 2.81 2.91 -12.48
N ILE A 244 4.06 2.68 -12.85
CA ILE A 244 4.65 1.34 -12.95
C ILE A 244 5.71 1.20 -11.86
N VAL A 245 5.58 0.17 -11.02
CA VAL A 245 6.48 -0.04 -9.89
C VAL A 245 7.00 -1.49 -9.84
N PRO A 246 8.24 -1.70 -9.37
CA PRO A 246 8.77 -3.04 -9.21
C PRO A 246 8.07 -3.78 -8.07
N CYS A 247 7.82 -5.07 -8.26
CA CYS A 247 7.35 -5.97 -7.23
C CYS A 247 8.49 -6.37 -6.28
N ASP A 248 8.17 -6.57 -5.00
CA ASP A 248 9.09 -6.97 -3.93
C ASP A 248 10.25 -5.98 -3.64
N ASP A 249 10.17 -4.76 -4.16
CA ASP A 249 11.07 -3.68 -3.83
C ASP A 249 10.36 -2.60 -3.02
N GLU A 250 11.04 -2.01 -2.04
CA GLU A 250 10.53 -0.87 -1.28
C GLU A 250 10.45 0.35 -2.22
N VAL A 251 9.26 0.88 -2.45
CA VAL A 251 9.04 2.04 -3.32
C VAL A 251 8.85 3.28 -2.48
N VAL A 252 9.71 4.27 -2.67
CA VAL A 252 9.61 5.60 -2.05
C VAL A 252 8.99 6.57 -3.04
N LEU A 253 7.98 7.30 -2.59
CA LEU A 253 7.30 8.33 -3.35
C LEU A 253 7.55 9.70 -2.72
N ASN A 254 8.24 10.57 -3.45
CA ASN A 254 8.42 11.98 -3.11
C ASN A 254 7.27 12.80 -3.72
N LEU A 255 6.44 13.40 -2.88
CA LEU A 255 5.14 13.94 -3.26
C LEU A 255 5.14 15.47 -3.30
N PHE A 256 4.76 16.03 -4.45
CA PHE A 256 4.70 17.46 -4.66
C PHE A 256 3.34 17.88 -5.21
N SER A 257 2.85 19.03 -4.78
CA SER A 257 1.70 19.68 -5.40
C SER A 257 2.17 20.88 -6.22
N HIS A 258 1.85 20.87 -7.51
CA HIS A 258 2.20 21.96 -8.41
C HIS A 258 0.99 22.47 -9.20
N THR A 259 1.10 23.69 -9.70
CA THR A 259 0.17 24.19 -10.72
C THR A 259 0.60 23.68 -12.09
N SER A 260 -0.36 23.48 -12.98
CA SER A 260 -0.11 23.12 -14.39
C SER A 260 0.76 24.11 -15.16
N ASP A 261 1.08 25.27 -14.58
CA ASP A 261 1.80 26.36 -15.22
C ASP A 261 3.09 26.69 -14.46
N TYR A 262 4.07 25.81 -14.60
CA TYR A 262 5.42 25.96 -14.03
C TYR A 262 6.16 27.20 -14.59
N SER A 263 5.69 27.78 -15.68
CA SER A 263 6.34 28.91 -16.36
C SER A 263 6.20 30.24 -15.59
N GLU A 264 5.28 30.32 -14.64
CA GLU A 264 5.07 31.51 -13.82
C GLU A 264 5.54 31.32 -12.38
N LEU A 265 6.83 31.12 -12.19
CA LEU A 265 7.52 31.12 -10.87
C LEU A 265 7.27 32.39 -10.02
N ASN A 266 6.53 33.36 -10.54
CA ASN A 266 6.08 34.55 -9.86
C ASN A 266 4.60 34.53 -9.44
N SER A 267 3.87 33.42 -9.71
CA SER A 267 2.49 33.33 -9.26
C SER A 267 2.47 32.96 -7.78
N THR A 268 1.68 33.68 -6.98
CA THR A 268 1.37 33.36 -5.61
C THR A 268 0.50 32.08 -5.49
N TYR A 269 0.26 31.38 -6.58
CA TYR A 269 -0.58 30.20 -6.65
C TYR A 269 0.30 28.94 -6.78
N TRP A 270 0.51 28.27 -5.66
CA TRP A 270 1.39 27.10 -5.55
C TRP A 270 0.69 25.75 -5.83
N GLY A 271 -0.53 25.78 -6.38
CA GLY A 271 -1.35 24.60 -6.55
C GLY A 271 -2.42 24.47 -5.47
N VAL A 272 -3.04 23.31 -5.40
CA VAL A 272 -4.03 22.93 -4.39
C VAL A 272 -3.55 21.71 -3.65
N GLN A 273 -4.04 21.53 -2.43
CA GLN A 273 -3.75 20.31 -1.68
C GLN A 273 -4.38 19.09 -2.35
N HIS A 274 -3.62 18.02 -2.42
CA HIS A 274 -4.05 16.70 -2.82
C HIS A 274 -3.66 15.70 -1.74
N SER A 275 -4.16 14.48 -1.82
CA SER A 275 -3.66 13.38 -1.00
C SER A 275 -3.53 12.14 -1.87
N PHE A 276 -2.33 11.63 -2.01
CA PHE A 276 -2.04 10.42 -2.77
C PHE A 276 -2.38 9.21 -1.91
N TRP A 277 -3.34 8.43 -2.35
CA TRP A 277 -3.84 7.29 -1.60
C TRP A 277 -3.76 6.02 -2.43
N LEU A 278 -3.08 5.03 -1.85
CA LEU A 278 -3.00 3.66 -2.35
C LEU A 278 -3.87 2.76 -1.46
N PRO A 279 -5.15 2.53 -1.82
CA PRO A 279 -6.10 1.79 -0.98
C PRO A 279 -5.64 0.37 -0.65
N GLU A 280 -4.98 -0.31 -1.60
CA GLU A 280 -4.54 -1.70 -1.45
C GLU A 280 -3.54 -1.86 -0.29
N TRP A 281 -2.56 -0.98 -0.23
CA TRP A 281 -1.55 -0.99 0.84
C TRP A 281 -1.99 -0.19 2.07
N GLY A 282 -3.14 0.49 2.02
CA GLY A 282 -3.67 1.28 3.13
C GLY A 282 -2.82 2.49 3.48
N VAL A 283 -1.97 2.97 2.57
CA VAL A 283 -1.09 4.11 2.77
C VAL A 283 -1.59 5.36 2.06
N LYS A 284 -1.42 6.50 2.71
CA LYS A 284 -1.87 7.80 2.21
C LYS A 284 -0.98 8.90 2.77
N GLU A 285 -0.63 9.86 1.91
CA GLU A 285 0.11 11.05 2.31
C GLU A 285 -0.39 12.28 1.53
N ASP A 286 -0.36 13.44 2.18
CA ASP A 286 -0.84 14.69 1.63
C ASP A 286 0.24 15.41 0.81
N LEU A 287 -0.14 15.95 -0.34
CA LEU A 287 0.69 16.84 -1.15
C LEU A 287 0.36 18.28 -0.80
N VAL A 288 1.25 18.91 -0.02
CA VAL A 288 1.02 20.27 0.50
C VAL A 288 1.61 21.32 -0.46
N PRO A 289 0.77 22.23 -1.02
CA PRO A 289 1.26 23.26 -1.92
C PRO A 289 2.29 24.17 -1.26
N GLY A 290 3.39 24.42 -1.96
CA GLY A 290 4.45 25.32 -1.50
C GLY A 290 5.31 24.78 -0.35
N LEU A 291 5.16 23.52 0.01
CA LEU A 291 6.05 22.87 0.95
C LEU A 291 7.39 22.56 0.27
N GLU A 292 8.47 23.22 0.74
CA GLU A 292 9.81 22.97 0.25
C GLU A 292 10.24 21.55 0.60
N GLY A 293 10.70 20.76 -0.40
CA GLY A 293 11.05 19.36 -0.25
C GLY A 293 9.86 18.37 -0.35
N GLY A 294 8.62 18.88 -0.44
CA GLY A 294 7.45 18.00 -0.54
C GLY A 294 7.14 17.20 0.72
N THR A 295 6.32 16.17 0.57
CA THR A 295 6.09 15.12 1.55
C THR A 295 6.58 13.78 1.01
N MET A 296 6.64 12.76 1.84
CA MET A 296 7.18 11.45 1.44
C MET A 296 6.31 10.33 1.99
N MET A 297 6.10 9.31 1.19
CA MET A 297 5.53 8.04 1.64
C MET A 297 6.26 6.87 0.98
N TRP A 298 6.11 5.69 1.54
CA TRP A 298 6.64 4.47 0.96
C TRP A 298 5.66 3.32 1.10
N PHE A 299 5.83 2.31 0.26
CA PHE A 299 5.07 1.06 0.33
C PHE A 299 5.88 -0.07 -0.28
N LEU A 300 5.52 -1.30 0.05
CA LEU A 300 6.11 -2.51 -0.51
C LEU A 300 5.04 -3.20 -1.38
N PRO A 301 5.12 -3.12 -2.70
CA PRO A 301 4.24 -3.87 -3.60
C PRO A 301 4.68 -5.34 -3.65
N ASP A 302 3.83 -6.23 -3.16
CA ASP A 302 4.12 -7.66 -2.97
C ASP A 302 3.42 -8.56 -3.99
N ASP A 303 2.32 -8.09 -4.58
CA ASP A 303 1.56 -8.84 -5.58
C ASP A 303 1.56 -8.12 -6.94
N PRO A 304 1.90 -8.80 -8.05
CA PRO A 304 1.77 -8.25 -9.39
C PRO A 304 0.31 -7.99 -9.74
N GLY A 305 0.04 -6.87 -10.41
CA GLY A 305 -1.30 -6.53 -10.85
C GLY A 305 -1.52 -5.04 -11.02
N THR A 306 -2.76 -4.67 -11.31
CA THR A 306 -3.17 -3.26 -11.46
C THR A 306 -4.08 -2.85 -10.30
N PHE A 307 -3.66 -1.84 -9.57
CA PHE A 307 -4.35 -1.35 -8.37
C PHE A 307 -4.73 0.11 -8.51
N ASN A 308 -5.64 0.58 -7.64
CA ASN A 308 -6.17 1.93 -7.76
C ASN A 308 -5.30 2.97 -7.04
N ILE A 309 -5.16 4.14 -7.67
CA ILE A 309 -4.71 5.39 -7.06
C ILE A 309 -5.90 6.32 -6.93
N ARG A 310 -6.07 6.98 -5.78
CA ARG A 310 -7.14 7.94 -5.52
C ARG A 310 -6.60 9.23 -4.92
N CYS A 311 -7.25 10.33 -5.26
CA CYS A 311 -7.08 11.56 -4.51
C CYS A 311 -8.01 11.53 -3.29
N ALA A 312 -7.45 11.68 -2.09
CA ALA A 312 -8.18 11.58 -0.82
C ALA A 312 -8.33 12.93 -0.09
N GLU A 313 -7.88 14.05 -0.69
CA GLU A 313 -8.08 15.41 -0.19
C GLU A 313 -8.78 16.26 -1.26
N TYR A 314 -9.76 17.09 -0.85
CA TYR A 314 -10.55 17.89 -1.80
C TYR A 314 -9.69 18.89 -2.55
N CYS A 315 -9.49 18.67 -3.84
CA CYS A 315 -8.64 19.44 -4.72
C CYS A 315 -9.40 20.27 -5.80
N GLY A 316 -10.70 20.38 -5.69
CA GLY A 316 -11.53 21.18 -6.60
C GLY A 316 -12.62 20.42 -7.32
N LEU A 317 -13.10 20.98 -8.45
CA LEU A 317 -14.34 20.55 -9.12
C LEU A 317 -14.31 19.07 -9.58
N ASP A 318 -13.21 18.63 -10.17
CA ASP A 318 -13.05 17.27 -10.69
C ASP A 318 -12.28 16.33 -9.72
N HIS A 319 -12.26 16.68 -8.43
CA HIS A 319 -11.62 15.86 -7.40
C HIS A 319 -12.02 14.36 -7.48
N SER A 320 -13.29 14.05 -7.67
CA SER A 320 -13.78 12.67 -7.78
C SER A 320 -13.32 11.94 -9.04
N LYS A 321 -12.79 12.65 -10.03
CA LYS A 321 -12.25 12.09 -11.29
C LYS A 321 -10.72 11.96 -11.26
N MET A 322 -10.06 12.50 -10.24
CA MET A 322 -8.62 12.38 -10.07
C MET A 322 -8.26 10.97 -9.59
N ILE A 323 -8.26 10.08 -10.56
CA ILE A 323 -8.06 8.65 -10.42
C ILE A 323 -6.82 8.27 -11.22
N GLY A 324 -6.05 7.32 -10.72
CA GLY A 324 -4.96 6.68 -11.43
C GLY A 324 -4.92 5.19 -11.14
N TYR A 325 -3.97 4.54 -11.76
CA TYR A 325 -3.67 3.13 -11.52
C TYR A 325 -2.18 2.96 -11.30
N VAL A 326 -1.83 1.99 -10.48
CA VAL A 326 -0.47 1.50 -10.31
C VAL A 326 -0.39 0.07 -10.82
N ASP A 327 0.55 -0.17 -11.72
CA ASP A 327 0.89 -1.50 -12.21
C ASP A 327 2.12 -1.99 -11.45
N VAL A 328 1.93 -3.04 -10.68
CA VAL A 328 3.03 -3.75 -10.03
C VAL A 328 3.55 -4.81 -11.00
N VAL A 329 4.80 -4.70 -11.36
CA VAL A 329 5.43 -5.52 -12.42
C VAL A 329 6.63 -6.29 -11.89
N SER A 330 6.96 -7.42 -12.52
CA SER A 330 8.15 -8.20 -12.17
C SER A 330 9.42 -7.54 -12.73
N PRO A 331 10.30 -6.98 -11.90
CA PRO A 331 11.52 -6.37 -12.39
C PRO A 331 12.50 -7.43 -12.89
N ILE A 332 13.28 -7.07 -13.93
CA ILE A 332 14.35 -7.91 -14.46
C ILE A 332 15.68 -7.30 -14.03
N GLN A 333 16.41 -8.04 -13.23
CA GLN A 333 17.80 -7.71 -12.89
C GLN A 333 18.71 -8.87 -13.32
N ASN A 334 19.70 -8.59 -14.18
CA ASN A 334 20.60 -9.62 -14.71
C ASN A 334 19.88 -10.81 -15.40
N GLY A 335 18.73 -10.56 -16.03
CA GLY A 335 17.94 -11.57 -16.73
C GLY A 335 17.13 -12.50 -15.83
N ILE A 336 16.89 -12.12 -14.57
CA ILE A 336 16.12 -12.89 -13.59
C ILE A 336 14.89 -12.06 -13.17
N GLU A 337 13.71 -12.67 -13.24
CA GLU A 337 12.47 -12.11 -12.69
C GLU A 337 12.44 -12.20 -11.16
N TYR A 338 11.97 -11.15 -10.49
CA TYR A 338 12.02 -11.05 -9.03
C TYR A 338 10.67 -11.24 -8.34
N CYS A 339 9.56 -11.22 -9.04
CA CYS A 339 8.25 -11.40 -8.44
C CYS A 339 7.60 -12.70 -8.91
N ASP A 340 7.01 -13.46 -8.00
CA ASP A 340 6.25 -14.65 -8.29
C ASP A 340 4.79 -14.44 -7.87
N ALA A 341 3.91 -14.29 -8.86
CA ALA A 341 2.47 -14.10 -8.66
C ALA A 341 1.79 -15.22 -7.87
N ASP A 342 2.37 -16.43 -7.88
CA ASP A 342 1.77 -17.60 -7.23
C ASP A 342 2.23 -17.79 -5.77
N THR A 343 3.38 -17.28 -5.41
CA THR A 343 4.00 -17.55 -4.09
C THR A 343 4.27 -16.32 -3.26
N GLY A 344 4.25 -15.10 -3.83
CA GLY A 344 4.63 -13.86 -3.14
C GLY A 344 6.06 -13.89 -2.57
N VAL A 345 6.86 -14.86 -2.98
CA VAL A 345 8.23 -15.04 -2.50
C VAL A 345 9.19 -14.45 -3.51
N LYS A 346 9.99 -13.49 -3.05
CA LYS A 346 11.15 -12.98 -3.79
C LYS A 346 11.96 -14.17 -4.30
N LYS A 347 12.06 -14.36 -5.62
CA LYS A 347 12.95 -15.38 -6.17
C LYS A 347 14.37 -14.98 -5.77
N GLU A 348 14.97 -15.68 -4.80
CA GLU A 348 16.35 -15.45 -4.42
C GLU A 348 17.21 -15.56 -5.69
N GLY A 349 17.68 -14.43 -6.19
CA GLY A 349 18.61 -14.37 -7.28
C GLY A 349 19.83 -15.18 -6.88
N GLY A 350 20.02 -16.32 -7.54
CA GLY A 350 21.20 -17.13 -7.30
C GLY A 350 22.44 -16.28 -7.57
N ALA A 351 23.08 -15.85 -6.50
CA ALA A 351 24.42 -15.28 -6.58
C ALA A 351 25.34 -16.37 -7.12
N ASN A 352 25.76 -16.23 -8.38
CA ASN A 352 26.89 -16.92 -8.93
C ASN A 352 28.13 -16.00 -8.94
#